data_bbb652f77bc5ede1f8ed7a3cf10f77f4
#
_entry.id   bbb652f77bc5ede1f8ed7a3cf10f77f4
#
_cell.length_a   1.000
_cell.length_b   1.000
_cell.length_c   1.000
_cell.angle_alpha   90.00
_cell.angle_beta   90.00
_cell.angle_gamma   90.00
#
_symmetry.space_group_name_H-M   'P 1'
#
loop_
_entity.id
_entity.type
_entity.pdbx_description
1 polymer ?
#
loop_
_entity_poly.entity_id
_entity_poly.type
_entity_poly.pdbx_seq_one_letter_code
_entity_poly.pdbx_strand_id
1 'polypeptide(L)'
;CSPNCTHECRMRGFNRNGVMIRSEQNYDSHKIKDLYGNQCTHAWNPRGCSNGFTFHRRIYGSYRLKYPMVRKGWKQWADDGFPYLTQANRDKYKFNSRGHDTLVKISWDNIEKYIAKGLINISKTYSGDIGKKRLLEQGYPEEMLTHWEGAGTRTIKLRGGMGLLGVIGKYGAYRFSNTLALVDHHVRGVSRKDAKAGRNWSNYTWHGDQAPGFPFVHGLQASDVDMNEMRYSKLLV
;
A
#
# COMPACT_ATOMS: atom_id res chain seq x y z
N CYS A 1 -16.87 5.98 -3.77
CA CYS A 1 -16.10 6.71 -2.79
C CYS A 1 -15.42 5.73 -1.84
N SER A 2 -14.10 5.71 -1.80
CA SER A 2 -13.36 4.74 -0.98
C SER A 2 -12.11 5.40 -0.36
N PRO A 3 -12.24 6.42 0.50
CA PRO A 3 -11.10 7.06 1.11
C PRO A 3 -10.39 6.17 2.15
N ASN A 4 -11.16 5.38 2.92
CA ASN A 4 -10.66 4.49 3.96
C ASN A 4 -11.60 3.31 4.26
N CYS A 5 -12.56 3.03 3.38
CA CYS A 5 -13.52 1.93 3.58
C CYS A 5 -13.81 1.22 2.27
N THR A 6 -14.42 0.06 2.35
CA THR A 6 -14.77 -0.80 1.23
C THR A 6 -16.22 -0.65 0.77
N HIS A 7 -17.01 0.15 1.47
CA HIS A 7 -18.39 0.45 1.04
C HIS A 7 -18.37 1.25 -0.25
N GLU A 8 -18.60 0.65 -1.33
CA GLU A 8 -18.57 1.20 -2.69
C GLU A 8 -19.63 2.30 -2.92
N CYS A 9 -19.70 3.27 -1.99
CA CYS A 9 -20.65 4.36 -2.08
C CYS A 9 -20.49 5.13 -3.38
N ARG A 10 -21.55 5.22 -4.13
CA ARG A 10 -21.59 5.96 -5.38
C ARG A 10 -21.85 7.42 -5.10
N MET A 11 -20.81 8.22 -5.22
CA MET A 11 -20.87 9.66 -5.03
C MET A 11 -20.84 10.38 -6.38
N ARG A 12 -21.58 11.46 -6.48
CA ARG A 12 -21.54 12.41 -7.61
C ARG A 12 -20.65 13.58 -7.26
N GLY A 13 -19.62 13.84 -8.04
CA GLY A 13 -18.77 15.00 -7.93
C GLY A 13 -19.24 16.10 -8.90
N PHE A 14 -19.35 17.34 -8.41
CA PHE A 14 -19.65 18.52 -9.23
C PHE A 14 -18.36 19.31 -9.44
N ASN A 15 -18.02 19.49 -10.69
CA ASN A 15 -16.82 20.21 -11.09
C ASN A 15 -17.17 21.55 -11.72
N ARG A 16 -16.40 22.58 -11.41
CA ARG A 16 -16.45 23.88 -12.05
C ARG A 16 -15.03 24.27 -12.45
N ASN A 17 -14.82 24.54 -13.72
CA ASN A 17 -13.50 24.91 -14.25
C ASN A 17 -12.38 23.92 -13.83
N GLY A 18 -12.67 22.62 -13.87
CA GLY A 18 -11.72 21.58 -13.49
C GLY A 18 -11.57 21.35 -11.98
N VAL A 19 -12.24 22.12 -11.14
CA VAL A 19 -12.19 21.99 -9.67
C VAL A 19 -13.46 21.36 -9.16
N MET A 20 -13.33 20.30 -8.35
CA MET A 20 -14.46 19.67 -7.67
C MET A 20 -14.94 20.56 -6.52
N ILE A 21 -16.15 21.09 -6.65
CA ILE A 21 -16.70 22.07 -5.71
C ILE A 21 -17.67 21.46 -4.71
N ARG A 22 -18.25 20.33 -5.04
CA ARG A 22 -19.24 19.63 -4.20
C ARG A 22 -19.23 18.14 -4.46
N SER A 23 -19.60 17.37 -3.46
CA SER A 23 -19.83 15.95 -3.53
C SER A 23 -21.17 15.62 -2.88
N GLU A 24 -21.97 14.78 -3.51
CA GLU A 24 -23.25 14.33 -2.97
C GLU A 24 -23.53 12.87 -3.35
N GLN A 25 -24.59 12.30 -2.78
CA GLN A 25 -25.06 10.98 -3.13
C GLN A 25 -25.47 10.91 -4.61
N ASN A 26 -25.02 9.88 -5.32
CA ASN A 26 -25.53 9.58 -6.64
C ASN A 26 -26.88 8.86 -6.54
N TYR A 27 -27.94 9.51 -6.95
CA TYR A 27 -29.30 8.96 -6.97
C TYR A 27 -29.67 8.29 -8.29
N ASP A 28 -28.78 8.25 -9.26
CA ASP A 28 -29.04 7.67 -10.59
C ASP A 28 -28.69 6.18 -10.69
N SER A 29 -28.37 5.53 -9.56
CA SER A 29 -28.03 4.10 -9.55
C SER A 29 -29.16 3.20 -10.03
N HIS A 30 -30.41 3.64 -9.92
CA HIS A 30 -31.57 2.92 -10.47
C HIS A 30 -31.55 2.80 -11.99
N LYS A 31 -30.74 3.60 -12.68
CA LYS A 31 -30.53 3.51 -14.12
C LYS A 31 -29.52 2.44 -14.54
N ILE A 32 -28.84 1.85 -13.57
CA ILE A 32 -27.81 0.84 -13.81
C ILE A 32 -28.47 -0.54 -13.75
N LYS A 33 -28.13 -1.38 -14.69
CA LYS A 33 -28.52 -2.78 -14.71
C LYS A 33 -27.37 -3.63 -14.16
N ASP A 34 -27.72 -4.73 -13.50
CA ASP A 34 -26.75 -5.75 -13.12
C ASP A 34 -26.29 -6.57 -14.34
N LEU A 35 -25.42 -7.56 -14.13
CA LEU A 35 -24.91 -8.44 -15.17
C LEU A 35 -25.99 -9.30 -15.86
N TYR A 36 -27.14 -9.47 -15.19
CA TYR A 36 -28.28 -10.24 -15.70
C TYR A 36 -29.35 -9.35 -16.32
N GLY A 37 -29.13 -8.05 -16.39
CA GLY A 37 -30.05 -7.07 -16.96
C GLY A 37 -31.12 -6.58 -15.99
N ASN A 38 -31.12 -6.98 -14.73
CA ASN A 38 -32.05 -6.51 -13.73
C ASN A 38 -31.78 -5.04 -13.38
N GLN A 39 -32.85 -4.27 -13.25
CA GLN A 39 -32.76 -2.86 -12.91
C GLN A 39 -32.45 -2.68 -11.43
N CYS A 40 -31.40 -1.93 -11.11
CA CYS A 40 -31.12 -1.53 -9.74
C CYS A 40 -32.20 -0.58 -9.21
N THR A 41 -32.61 -0.77 -7.98
CA THR A 41 -33.60 0.09 -7.31
C THR A 41 -32.94 1.11 -6.40
N HIS A 42 -33.67 2.18 -6.03
CA HIS A 42 -33.22 3.13 -5.03
C HIS A 42 -32.95 2.49 -3.66
N ALA A 43 -33.69 1.45 -3.32
CA ALA A 43 -33.51 0.72 -2.07
C ALA A 43 -32.16 0.01 -2.00
N TRP A 44 -31.55 -0.25 -3.16
CA TRP A 44 -30.28 -0.94 -3.29
C TRP A 44 -29.08 0.00 -3.52
N ASN A 45 -29.25 1.28 -3.26
CA ASN A 45 -28.21 2.29 -3.45
C ASN A 45 -27.47 2.58 -2.15
N PRO A 46 -26.20 2.14 -2.00
CA PRO A 46 -25.40 2.44 -0.83
C PRO A 46 -25.29 3.94 -0.57
N ARG A 47 -25.63 4.37 0.64
CA ARG A 47 -25.64 5.77 1.02
C ARG A 47 -24.24 6.24 1.39
N GLY A 48 -23.83 7.42 0.90
CA GLY A 48 -22.61 8.07 1.30
C GLY A 48 -22.69 8.58 2.75
N CYS A 49 -21.55 8.57 3.43
CA CYS A 49 -21.40 9.18 4.75
C CYS A 49 -20.76 10.60 4.63
N SER A 50 -20.59 11.24 5.77
CA SER A 50 -19.97 12.59 5.85
C SER A 50 -18.59 12.66 5.17
N ASN A 51 -17.80 11.61 5.20
CA ASN A 51 -16.50 11.57 4.52
C ASN A 51 -16.65 11.69 3.00
N GLY A 52 -17.63 11.02 2.41
CA GLY A 52 -17.93 11.14 0.98
C GLY A 52 -18.42 12.54 0.61
N PHE A 53 -19.35 13.11 1.41
CA PHE A 53 -19.89 14.44 1.18
C PHE A 53 -18.86 15.56 1.31
N THR A 54 -17.85 15.39 2.15
CA THR A 54 -16.78 16.39 2.36
C THR A 54 -15.50 16.12 1.57
N PHE A 55 -15.52 15.15 0.65
CA PHE A 55 -14.32 14.70 -0.06
C PHE A 55 -13.63 15.81 -0.85
N HIS A 56 -14.37 16.74 -1.44
CA HIS A 56 -13.83 17.91 -2.11
C HIS A 56 -12.98 18.79 -1.18
N ARG A 57 -13.35 18.93 0.10
CA ARG A 57 -12.55 19.66 1.10
C ARG A 57 -11.25 18.95 1.41
N ARG A 58 -11.26 17.62 1.41
CA ARG A 58 -10.05 16.82 1.59
C ARG A 58 -9.08 16.96 0.42
N ILE A 59 -9.60 17.05 -0.81
CA ILE A 59 -8.78 17.21 -2.01
C ILE A 59 -8.04 18.55 -2.01
N TYR A 60 -8.72 19.63 -1.61
CA TYR A 60 -8.20 21.01 -1.72
C TYR A 60 -7.89 21.68 -0.38
N GLY A 61 -7.93 20.92 0.71
CA GLY A 61 -7.64 21.46 2.04
C GLY A 61 -6.21 22.02 2.15
N SER A 62 -6.05 23.05 2.97
CA SER A 62 -4.75 23.69 3.21
C SER A 62 -3.69 22.74 3.77
N TYR A 63 -4.13 21.71 4.47
CA TYR A 63 -3.29 20.66 5.04
C TYR A 63 -2.82 19.60 4.03
N ARG A 64 -3.33 19.66 2.79
CA ARG A 64 -2.96 18.68 1.78
C ARG A 64 -1.50 18.85 1.38
N LEU A 65 -0.76 17.72 1.37
CA LEU A 65 0.60 17.68 0.87
C LEU A 65 0.59 17.97 -0.65
N LYS A 66 1.35 18.98 -1.05
CA LYS A 66 1.43 19.43 -2.46
C LYS A 66 2.66 18.89 -3.17
N TYR A 67 3.63 18.42 -2.42
CA TYR A 67 4.92 17.97 -2.92
C TYR A 67 5.38 16.72 -2.17
N PRO A 68 6.21 15.87 -2.77
CA PRO A 68 6.95 14.89 -2.04
C PRO A 68 7.83 15.55 -0.99
N MET A 69 7.89 14.95 0.17
CA MET A 69 8.73 15.41 1.27
C MET A 69 9.54 14.24 1.79
N VAL A 70 10.78 14.51 2.13
CA VAL A 70 11.70 13.52 2.69
C VAL A 70 12.30 14.06 3.97
N ARG A 71 12.58 13.17 4.93
CA ARG A 71 13.30 13.54 6.16
C ARG A 71 14.72 13.98 5.80
N LYS A 72 15.18 15.09 6.37
CA LYS A 72 16.49 15.67 6.07
C LYS A 72 17.62 14.67 6.29
N GLY A 73 17.60 13.96 7.41
CA GLY A 73 18.61 12.95 7.71
C GLY A 73 18.60 11.79 6.72
N TRP A 74 17.42 11.32 6.31
CA TRP A 74 17.31 10.28 5.28
C TRP A 74 17.85 10.75 3.94
N LYS A 75 17.53 12.00 3.55
CA LYS A 75 18.05 12.58 2.30
C LYS A 75 19.58 12.63 2.31
N GLN A 76 20.17 13.08 3.43
CA GLN A 76 21.63 13.10 3.56
C GLN A 76 22.24 11.70 3.45
N TRP A 77 21.62 10.70 4.07
CA TRP A 77 22.04 9.30 3.94
C TRP A 77 22.02 8.81 2.49
N ALA A 78 20.98 9.20 1.74
CA ALA A 78 20.88 8.88 0.32
C ALA A 78 21.92 9.62 -0.53
N ASP A 79 22.18 10.89 -0.24
CA ASP A 79 23.21 11.70 -0.92
C ASP A 79 24.63 11.15 -0.65
N ASP A 80 24.88 10.64 0.55
CA ASP A 80 26.14 10.00 0.95
C ASP A 80 26.29 8.56 0.37
N GLY A 81 25.39 8.12 -0.51
CA GLY A 81 25.47 6.83 -1.20
C GLY A 81 24.95 5.63 -0.42
N PHE A 82 24.04 5.84 0.53
CA PHE A 82 23.42 4.78 1.34
C PHE A 82 24.42 3.96 2.17
N PRO A 83 25.31 4.56 2.97
CA PRO A 83 26.24 3.81 3.79
C PRO A 83 25.51 2.84 4.73
N TYR A 84 26.13 1.70 5.01
CA TYR A 84 25.53 0.69 5.87
C TYR A 84 25.15 1.27 7.23
N LEU A 85 23.94 0.94 7.70
CA LEU A 85 23.35 1.52 8.90
C LEU A 85 23.87 0.84 10.19
N THR A 86 25.11 1.14 10.55
CA THR A 86 25.61 0.94 11.91
C THR A 86 24.87 1.84 12.91
N GLN A 87 25.00 1.61 14.19
CA GLN A 87 24.40 2.49 15.18
C GLN A 87 24.87 3.95 15.01
N ALA A 88 26.18 4.16 14.81
CA ALA A 88 26.74 5.49 14.55
C ALA A 88 26.12 6.18 13.33
N ASN A 89 25.92 5.45 12.24
CA ASN A 89 25.26 5.99 11.04
C ASN A 89 23.77 6.26 11.29
N ARG A 90 23.07 5.42 12.08
CA ARG A 90 21.69 5.70 12.47
C ARG A 90 21.55 7.01 13.22
N ASP A 91 22.48 7.27 14.11
CA ASP A 91 22.53 8.51 14.91
C ASP A 91 22.93 9.71 14.04
N LYS A 92 23.97 9.56 13.20
CA LYS A 92 24.42 10.59 12.24
C LYS A 92 23.27 11.06 11.35
N TYR A 93 22.50 10.15 10.78
CA TYR A 93 21.42 10.45 9.85
C TYR A 93 20.05 10.56 10.54
N LYS A 94 20.02 10.61 11.85
CA LYS A 94 18.80 10.81 12.67
C LYS A 94 17.69 9.81 12.37
N PHE A 95 18.03 8.54 12.15
CA PHE A 95 17.02 7.52 11.88
C PHE A 95 16.02 7.32 13.03
N ASN A 96 16.46 7.59 14.27
CA ASN A 96 15.65 7.48 15.47
C ASN A 96 14.72 8.69 15.71
N SER A 97 14.82 9.73 14.87
CA SER A 97 14.08 11.00 15.04
C SER A 97 12.81 11.08 14.21
N ARG A 98 12.14 9.95 13.93
CA ARG A 98 10.87 9.96 13.21
C ARG A 98 9.82 10.77 13.96
N GLY A 99 9.18 11.71 13.29
CA GLY A 99 8.21 12.64 13.89
C GLY A 99 8.83 13.92 14.46
N HIS A 100 10.15 13.95 14.69
CA HIS A 100 10.88 15.09 15.22
C HIS A 100 11.95 15.63 14.27
N ASP A 101 12.15 15.00 13.12
CA ASP A 101 13.10 15.43 12.12
C ASP A 101 12.47 16.44 11.15
N THR A 102 13.31 17.27 10.55
CA THR A 102 12.88 18.23 9.54
C THR A 102 12.52 17.52 8.24
N LEU A 103 11.35 17.84 7.70
CA LEU A 103 10.95 17.42 6.37
C LEU A 103 11.39 18.46 5.34
N VAL A 104 12.02 18.03 4.26
CA VAL A 104 12.45 18.86 3.15
C VAL A 104 11.69 18.50 1.88
N LYS A 105 11.32 19.50 1.12
CA LYS A 105 10.67 19.33 -0.20
C LYS A 105 11.65 18.73 -1.19
N ILE A 106 11.15 17.83 -2.02
CA ILE A 106 11.92 17.20 -3.11
C ILE A 106 11.03 17.10 -4.36
N SER A 107 11.63 17.07 -5.56
CA SER A 107 10.86 16.79 -6.78
C SER A 107 10.51 15.30 -6.90
N TRP A 108 9.47 14.99 -7.67
CA TRP A 108 9.09 13.60 -7.98
C TRP A 108 10.24 12.85 -8.63
N ASP A 109 10.89 13.42 -9.64
CA ASP A 109 12.02 12.80 -10.35
C ASP A 109 13.16 12.43 -9.42
N ASN A 110 13.43 13.26 -8.43
CA ASN A 110 14.52 13.01 -7.49
C ASN A 110 14.13 11.97 -6.44
N ILE A 111 12.91 12.04 -5.87
CA ILE A 111 12.51 11.06 -4.86
C ILE A 111 12.41 9.66 -5.44
N GLU A 112 11.91 9.52 -6.67
CA GLU A 112 11.84 8.24 -7.37
C GLU A 112 13.23 7.64 -7.58
N LYS A 113 14.21 8.45 -8.01
CA LYS A 113 15.60 8.02 -8.13
C LYS A 113 16.21 7.58 -6.79
N TYR A 114 15.95 8.32 -5.72
CA TYR A 114 16.42 7.95 -4.38
C TYR A 114 15.79 6.65 -3.91
N ILE A 115 14.49 6.47 -4.10
CA ILE A 115 13.78 5.24 -3.73
C ILE A 115 14.37 4.05 -4.52
N ALA A 116 14.51 4.17 -5.84
CA ALA A 116 15.05 3.11 -6.69
C ALA A 116 16.49 2.73 -6.27
N LYS A 117 17.37 3.72 -6.07
CA LYS A 117 18.73 3.48 -5.58
C LYS A 117 18.75 2.85 -4.20
N GLY A 118 17.89 3.29 -3.29
CA GLY A 118 17.76 2.73 -1.96
C GLY A 118 17.34 1.26 -1.98
N LEU A 119 16.37 0.89 -2.81
CA LEU A 119 15.91 -0.50 -2.97
C LEU A 119 17.01 -1.39 -3.56
N ILE A 120 17.73 -0.90 -4.57
CA ILE A 120 18.89 -1.61 -5.14
C ILE A 120 19.98 -1.78 -4.07
N ASN A 121 20.24 -0.75 -3.29
CA ASN A 121 21.23 -0.81 -2.21
C ASN A 121 20.84 -1.83 -1.13
N ILE A 122 19.58 -1.90 -0.73
CA ILE A 122 19.07 -2.92 0.21
C ILE A 122 19.32 -4.32 -0.38
N SER A 123 18.98 -4.53 -1.63
CA SER A 123 19.21 -5.80 -2.30
C SER A 123 20.71 -6.19 -2.29
N LYS A 124 21.60 -5.28 -2.67
CA LYS A 124 23.04 -5.50 -2.64
C LYS A 124 23.59 -5.77 -1.23
N THR A 125 23.11 -5.00 -0.26
CA THR A 125 23.58 -5.07 1.14
C THR A 125 23.31 -6.45 1.76
N TYR A 126 22.19 -7.06 1.40
CA TYR A 126 21.72 -8.31 1.99
C TYR A 126 21.78 -9.51 1.04
N SER A 127 22.57 -9.42 -0.04
CA SER A 127 22.80 -10.54 -0.96
C SER A 127 24.06 -11.33 -0.61
N GLY A 128 24.05 -12.60 -0.96
CA GLY A 128 25.17 -13.52 -0.78
C GLY A 128 25.59 -13.76 0.67
N ASP A 129 26.79 -14.27 0.87
CA ASP A 129 27.32 -14.63 2.21
C ASP A 129 27.48 -13.43 3.12
N ILE A 130 27.88 -12.29 2.56
CA ILE A 130 27.98 -11.04 3.32
C ILE A 130 26.61 -10.61 3.79
N GLY A 131 25.60 -10.72 2.94
CA GLY A 131 24.20 -10.42 3.30
C GLY A 131 23.68 -11.35 4.38
N LYS A 132 23.97 -12.64 4.28
CA LYS A 132 23.64 -13.64 5.30
C LYS A 132 24.27 -13.27 6.65
N LYS A 133 25.56 -12.99 6.65
CA LYS A 133 26.28 -12.58 7.87
C LYS A 133 25.66 -11.36 8.54
N ARG A 134 25.36 -10.31 7.76
CA ARG A 134 24.72 -9.10 8.26
C ARG A 134 23.35 -9.33 8.88
N LEU A 135 22.57 -10.25 8.32
CA LEU A 135 21.26 -10.59 8.86
C LEU A 135 21.37 -11.39 10.16
N LEU A 136 22.34 -12.30 10.25
CA LEU A 136 22.66 -13.00 11.51
C LEU A 136 23.08 -12.03 12.62
N GLU A 137 23.95 -11.06 12.30
CA GLU A 137 24.36 -9.98 13.22
C GLU A 137 23.17 -9.12 13.68
N GLN A 138 22.10 -9.04 12.89
CA GLN A 138 20.85 -8.35 13.25
C GLN A 138 19.86 -9.24 14.02
N GLY A 139 20.25 -10.47 14.37
CA GLY A 139 19.43 -11.38 15.16
C GLY A 139 18.39 -12.18 14.36
N TYR A 140 18.53 -12.28 13.04
CA TYR A 140 17.69 -13.19 12.26
C TYR A 140 18.11 -14.64 12.51
N PRO A 141 17.17 -15.58 12.74
CA PRO A 141 17.49 -17.00 12.92
C PRO A 141 18.12 -17.58 11.64
N GLU A 142 19.17 -18.40 11.82
CA GLU A 142 19.89 -18.97 10.69
C GLU A 142 19.01 -19.85 9.81
N GLU A 143 18.08 -20.58 10.39
CA GLU A 143 17.12 -21.43 9.67
C GLU A 143 16.30 -20.63 8.64
N MET A 144 15.96 -19.37 8.97
CA MET A 144 15.27 -18.48 8.03
C MET A 144 16.16 -18.06 6.87
N LEU A 145 17.46 -18.01 7.05
CA LEU A 145 18.41 -17.52 6.06
C LEU A 145 18.92 -18.63 5.13
N THR A 146 18.93 -19.85 5.58
CA THR A 146 19.38 -21.02 4.80
C THR A 146 18.56 -21.22 3.54
N HIS A 147 17.24 -21.00 3.61
CA HIS A 147 16.33 -21.10 2.47
C HIS A 147 16.26 -19.83 1.61
N TRP A 148 16.96 -18.76 1.99
CA TRP A 148 16.78 -17.45 1.40
C TRP A 148 18.04 -16.90 0.73
N GLU A 149 19.14 -17.63 0.76
CA GLU A 149 20.38 -17.31 0.04
C GLU A 149 20.81 -15.83 0.18
N GLY A 150 20.90 -15.36 1.42
CA GLY A 150 21.26 -13.96 1.67
C GLY A 150 20.17 -12.94 1.35
N ALA A 151 18.95 -13.40 1.23
CA ALA A 151 17.72 -12.61 1.18
C ALA A 151 17.57 -11.54 0.08
N GLY A 152 18.58 -10.78 -0.33
CA GLY A 152 18.47 -9.77 -1.39
C GLY A 152 17.21 -8.90 -1.30
N THR A 153 16.43 -8.84 -2.36
CA THR A 153 15.13 -8.13 -2.39
C THR A 153 14.06 -8.72 -1.49
N ARG A 154 14.23 -9.95 -0.99
CA ARG A 154 13.29 -10.60 -0.08
C ARG A 154 13.24 -9.94 1.30
N THR A 155 14.24 -9.16 1.67
CA THR A 155 14.20 -8.31 2.88
C THR A 155 13.18 -7.19 2.76
N ILE A 156 12.75 -6.87 1.55
CA ILE A 156 11.76 -5.83 1.27
C ILE A 156 10.36 -6.43 1.40
N LYS A 157 9.60 -5.95 2.38
CA LYS A 157 8.21 -6.33 2.58
C LYS A 157 7.31 -5.18 2.17
N LEU A 158 6.48 -5.43 1.17
CA LEU A 158 5.43 -4.51 0.77
C LEU A 158 4.16 -4.82 1.58
N ARG A 159 3.59 -3.81 2.18
CA ARG A 159 2.33 -3.94 2.91
C ARG A 159 1.26 -3.10 2.24
N GLY A 160 0.18 -3.77 1.87
CA GLY A 160 -1.03 -3.13 1.39
C GLY A 160 -2.03 -2.92 2.53
N GLY A 161 -3.02 -2.13 2.26
CA GLY A 161 -4.18 -1.90 3.11
C GLY A 161 -5.35 -1.42 2.26
N MET A 162 -6.44 -0.97 2.89
CA MET A 162 -7.67 -0.60 2.19
C MET A 162 -7.47 0.43 1.08
N GLY A 163 -6.61 1.42 1.27
CA GLY A 163 -6.31 2.41 0.24
C GLY A 163 -5.69 1.83 -1.05
N LEU A 164 -5.24 0.58 -1.01
CA LEU A 164 -4.66 -0.13 -2.15
C LEU A 164 -5.61 -1.17 -2.77
N LEU A 165 -6.86 -1.23 -2.35
CA LEU A 165 -7.84 -2.19 -2.91
C LEU A 165 -8.32 -1.81 -4.31
N GLY A 166 -8.16 -0.55 -4.72
CA GLY A 166 -8.45 -0.12 -6.08
C GLY A 166 -7.56 -0.81 -7.11
N VAL A 167 -8.04 -0.89 -8.35
CA VAL A 167 -7.33 -1.54 -9.47
C VAL A 167 -5.89 -1.05 -9.59
N ILE A 168 -5.67 0.26 -9.58
CA ILE A 168 -4.33 0.86 -9.72
C ILE A 168 -3.43 0.46 -8.55
N GLY A 169 -3.93 0.54 -7.32
CA GLY A 169 -3.15 0.18 -6.13
C GLY A 169 -2.78 -1.30 -6.10
N LYS A 170 -3.75 -2.17 -6.37
CA LYS A 170 -3.56 -3.62 -6.35
C LYS A 170 -2.61 -4.08 -7.45
N TYR A 171 -2.90 -3.74 -8.70
CA TYR A 171 -2.04 -4.14 -9.82
C TYR A 171 -0.70 -3.40 -9.81
N GLY A 172 -0.66 -2.15 -9.36
CA GLY A 172 0.59 -1.41 -9.16
C GLY A 172 1.51 -2.09 -8.15
N ALA A 173 0.97 -2.56 -7.03
CA ALA A 173 1.74 -3.30 -6.03
C ALA A 173 2.29 -4.62 -6.58
N TYR A 174 1.50 -5.38 -7.33
CA TYR A 174 1.97 -6.61 -7.99
C TYR A 174 3.05 -6.31 -9.05
N ARG A 175 2.83 -5.31 -9.88
CA ARG A 175 3.83 -4.90 -10.89
C ARG A 175 5.14 -4.51 -10.23
N PHE A 176 5.07 -3.75 -9.14
CA PHE A 176 6.25 -3.34 -8.38
C PHE A 176 6.97 -4.55 -7.77
N SER A 177 6.24 -5.49 -7.15
CA SER A 177 6.83 -6.73 -6.60
C SER A 177 7.51 -7.56 -7.68
N ASN A 178 6.89 -7.70 -8.85
CA ASN A 178 7.48 -8.42 -9.97
C ASN A 178 8.73 -7.72 -10.50
N THR A 179 8.75 -6.38 -10.52
CA THR A 179 9.93 -5.62 -10.89
C THR A 179 11.08 -5.84 -9.90
N LEU A 180 10.78 -5.97 -8.60
CA LEU A 180 11.79 -6.33 -7.61
C LEU A 180 12.41 -7.70 -7.87
N ALA A 181 11.67 -8.66 -8.42
CA ALA A 181 12.23 -9.94 -8.83
C ALA A 181 13.27 -9.78 -9.97
N LEU A 182 13.03 -8.85 -10.90
CA LEU A 182 14.01 -8.53 -11.94
C LEU A 182 15.28 -7.89 -11.36
N VAL A 183 15.13 -7.03 -10.34
CA VAL A 183 16.28 -6.48 -9.60
C VAL A 183 17.05 -7.60 -8.91
N ASP A 184 16.37 -8.53 -8.29
CA ASP A 184 16.98 -9.69 -7.62
C ASP A 184 17.79 -10.56 -8.62
N HIS A 185 17.19 -10.85 -9.78
CA HIS A 185 17.89 -11.54 -10.87
C HIS A 185 19.19 -10.83 -11.26
N HIS A 186 19.11 -9.52 -11.44
CA HIS A 186 20.27 -8.72 -11.85
C HIS A 186 21.35 -8.62 -10.77
N VAL A 187 20.96 -8.41 -9.52
CA VAL A 187 21.90 -8.19 -8.39
C VAL A 187 22.58 -9.47 -7.95
N ARG A 188 21.84 -10.58 -7.88
CA ARG A 188 22.38 -11.87 -7.46
C ARG A 188 22.94 -12.73 -8.61
N GLY A 189 22.69 -12.34 -9.86
CA GLY A 189 23.12 -13.13 -11.02
C GLY A 189 22.39 -14.47 -11.17
N VAL A 190 21.26 -14.65 -10.47
CA VAL A 190 20.47 -15.90 -10.55
C VAL A 190 19.58 -15.87 -11.79
N SER A 191 19.10 -17.06 -12.22
CA SER A 191 18.19 -17.14 -13.34
C SER A 191 16.87 -16.39 -13.04
N ARG A 192 16.14 -15.99 -14.09
CA ARG A 192 14.81 -15.36 -13.92
C ARG A 192 13.83 -16.28 -13.17
N LYS A 193 13.99 -17.59 -13.35
CA LYS A 193 13.18 -18.61 -12.67
C LYS A 193 13.45 -18.61 -11.16
N ASP A 194 14.67 -18.40 -10.75
CA ASP A 194 15.12 -18.45 -9.37
C ASP A 194 15.08 -17.08 -8.67
N ALA A 195 14.87 -16.03 -9.43
CA ALA A 195 14.69 -14.68 -8.90
C ALA A 195 13.43 -14.60 -8.02
N LYS A 196 13.55 -13.95 -6.89
CA LYS A 196 12.47 -13.81 -5.90
C LYS A 196 12.13 -12.36 -5.67
N ALA A 197 10.84 -12.05 -5.74
CA ALA A 197 10.32 -10.75 -5.40
C ALA A 197 10.30 -10.50 -3.90
N GLY A 198 10.27 -9.23 -3.51
CA GLY A 198 9.83 -8.83 -2.18
C GLY A 198 8.41 -9.35 -1.93
N ARG A 199 8.11 -9.68 -0.68
CA ARG A 199 6.78 -10.17 -0.33
C ARG A 199 5.78 -9.03 -0.36
N ASN A 200 4.71 -9.21 -1.10
CA ASN A 200 3.53 -8.36 -1.00
C ASN A 200 2.61 -8.95 0.07
N TRP A 201 2.39 -8.19 1.14
CA TRP A 201 1.55 -8.58 2.26
C TRP A 201 0.41 -7.58 2.42
N SER A 202 -0.82 -8.06 2.42
CA SER A 202 -1.97 -7.27 2.83
C SER A 202 -2.28 -7.51 4.30
N ASN A 203 -2.42 -6.45 5.09
CA ASN A 203 -2.91 -6.57 6.47
C ASN A 203 -4.35 -7.12 6.51
N TYR A 204 -5.05 -7.05 5.41
CA TYR A 204 -6.39 -7.60 5.23
C TYR A 204 -6.48 -9.12 5.22
N THR A 205 -5.37 -9.81 5.08
CA THR A 205 -5.34 -11.28 5.20
C THR A 205 -5.88 -11.77 6.55
N TRP A 206 -5.85 -10.91 7.58
CA TRP A 206 -6.30 -11.21 8.93
C TRP A 206 -7.59 -10.50 9.34
N HIS A 207 -8.04 -9.54 8.54
CA HIS A 207 -9.22 -8.73 8.80
C HIS A 207 -10.17 -8.80 7.60
N GLY A 208 -11.31 -9.35 7.77
CA GLY A 208 -12.37 -9.32 6.77
C GLY A 208 -12.16 -10.31 5.62
N ASP A 209 -12.49 -9.88 4.46
CA ASP A 209 -12.74 -10.63 3.23
C ASP A 209 -11.64 -11.54 2.71
N GLN A 210 -10.43 -11.44 3.23
CA GLN A 210 -9.31 -12.33 2.86
C GLN A 210 -8.79 -13.15 4.04
N ALA A 211 -9.45 -13.11 5.18
CA ALA A 211 -9.04 -13.89 6.33
C ALA A 211 -9.23 -15.38 6.06
N PRO A 212 -8.22 -16.23 6.35
CA PRO A 212 -8.34 -17.67 6.11
C PRO A 212 -9.51 -18.32 6.85
N GLY A 213 -9.94 -17.74 7.96
CA GLY A 213 -11.06 -18.23 8.75
C GLY A 213 -12.42 -18.14 8.05
N PHE A 214 -12.63 -17.18 7.16
CA PHE A 214 -13.91 -17.04 6.47
C PHE A 214 -14.28 -18.26 5.62
N PRO A 215 -13.41 -18.79 4.73
CA PRO A 215 -13.73 -20.00 4.01
C PRO A 215 -14.03 -21.21 4.91
N PHE A 216 -13.35 -21.32 6.06
CA PHE A 216 -13.57 -22.41 7.01
C PHE A 216 -14.89 -22.29 7.77
N VAL A 217 -15.32 -21.07 8.11
CA VAL A 217 -16.52 -20.83 8.91
C VAL A 217 -17.76 -20.69 8.03
N HIS A 218 -17.65 -19.98 6.92
CA HIS A 218 -18.76 -19.61 6.05
C HIS A 218 -18.79 -20.37 4.73
N GLY A 219 -17.72 -21.08 4.37
CA GLY A 219 -17.58 -21.70 3.05
C GLY A 219 -17.37 -20.71 1.90
N LEU A 220 -17.28 -19.41 2.19
CA LEU A 220 -17.13 -18.32 1.23
C LEU A 220 -15.91 -17.48 1.55
N GLN A 221 -15.25 -16.97 0.50
CA GLN A 221 -14.10 -16.07 0.66
C GLN A 221 -14.49 -14.71 1.24
N ALA A 222 -15.69 -14.24 0.96
CA ALA A 222 -16.26 -13.01 1.49
C ALA A 222 -17.64 -13.28 2.05
N SER A 223 -17.93 -12.78 3.23
CA SER A 223 -19.23 -12.90 3.89
C SER A 223 -19.94 -11.55 4.04
N ASP A 224 -19.38 -10.52 3.43
CA ASP A 224 -19.95 -9.18 3.51
C ASP A 224 -21.29 -9.13 2.77
N VAL A 225 -22.30 -8.66 3.47
CA VAL A 225 -23.63 -8.42 2.93
C VAL A 225 -23.82 -6.92 2.68
N ASP A 226 -24.73 -6.58 1.77
CA ASP A 226 -25.07 -5.18 1.55
C ASP A 226 -25.71 -4.61 2.83
N MET A 227 -25.24 -3.43 3.25
CA MET A 227 -25.78 -2.76 4.45
C MET A 227 -27.28 -2.51 4.38
N ASN A 228 -27.87 -2.41 3.21
CA ASN A 228 -29.32 -2.29 3.05
C ASN A 228 -30.07 -3.56 3.48
N GLU A 229 -29.40 -4.70 3.55
CA GLU A 229 -30.00 -5.96 4.01
C GLU A 229 -30.26 -5.97 5.51
N MET A 230 -29.68 -5.02 6.28
CA MET A 230 -30.00 -4.84 7.69
C MET A 230 -31.51 -4.67 7.95
N ARG A 231 -32.24 -4.12 6.99
CA ARG A 231 -33.72 -4.00 7.06
C ARG A 231 -34.45 -5.34 7.19
N TYR A 232 -33.83 -6.43 6.80
CA TYR A 232 -34.37 -7.78 6.93
C TYR A 232 -33.98 -8.47 8.24
N SER A 233 -33.09 -7.88 9.01
CA SER A 233 -32.67 -8.40 10.30
C SER A 233 -33.74 -8.17 11.34
N LYS A 234 -34.01 -9.20 12.17
CA LYS A 234 -34.90 -9.09 13.30
C LYS A 234 -34.25 -8.54 14.56
N LEU A 235 -32.94 -8.57 14.59
CA LEU A 235 -32.10 -8.03 15.67
C LEU A 235 -30.84 -7.42 15.10
N LEU A 236 -30.52 -6.21 15.49
CA LEU A 236 -29.28 -5.50 15.28
C LEU A 236 -28.66 -5.24 16.64
N VAL A 237 -27.43 -5.72 16.84
CA VAL A 237 -26.65 -5.52 18.07
C VAL A 237 -25.49 -4.58 17.80
#